data_ab1e924c82ac19aac77902cfba675cb2
#
_entry.id   ab1e924c82ac19aac77902cfba675cb2
#
_cell.length_a   1.000
_cell.length_b   1.000
_cell.length_c   1.000
_cell.angle_alpha   90.00
_cell.angle_beta   90.00
_cell.angle_gamma   90.00
#
_symmetry.space_group_name_H-M   'P 1'
#
loop_
_entity.id
_entity.type
_entity.pdbx_description
1 polymer ?
#
loop_
_entity_poly.entity_id
_entity_poly.type
_entity_poly.pdbx_seq_one_letter_code
_entity_poly.pdbx_strand_id
1 'polypeptide(L)'
;MSVYDLSHWQPVSRIKELAGNCEGVILKLGEPNDEYDDQLDPHFEEFLSEARKYNIPIGIYYMSRARDMNDFMREANFINDCVYKYFEGVEPELGTWIDLERKEVMRDDIQSQVLDMIGTMQSWWNNSNKIGIYGSSLNLFEQYFDMDDLVYYDIPLWVAQYNGENYIMDNYPRNRVVLWQFTTNNNTQDENHYYGFGDD
;
A
#
# COMPACT_ATOMS: atom_id res chain seq x y z
N MET A 1 -14.29 -13.39 -1.06
CA MET A 1 -12.87 -13.84 -1.20
C MET A 1 -12.01 -12.73 -0.60
N SER A 2 -10.73 -12.98 -0.36
CA SER A 2 -9.84 -11.98 0.26
C SER A 2 -8.78 -11.51 -0.73
N VAL A 3 -8.24 -10.33 -0.49
CA VAL A 3 -6.98 -9.87 -1.07
C VAL A 3 -5.85 -10.23 -0.09
N TYR A 4 -4.72 -10.68 -0.61
CA TYR A 4 -3.56 -11.10 0.19
C TYR A 4 -2.37 -10.19 -0.09
N ASP A 5 -1.66 -9.76 0.96
CA ASP A 5 -0.40 -9.05 0.77
C ASP A 5 0.79 -9.98 0.98
N LEU A 6 1.79 -9.84 0.11
CA LEU A 6 2.92 -10.75 -0.02
C LEU A 6 4.24 -10.00 -0.14
N SER A 7 5.27 -10.54 0.49
CA SER A 7 6.65 -10.05 0.45
C SER A 7 7.63 -11.23 0.40
N HIS A 8 8.93 -10.96 0.37
CA HIS A 8 9.96 -12.01 0.41
C HIS A 8 9.87 -12.99 1.60
N TRP A 9 9.03 -12.70 2.59
CA TRP A 9 8.78 -13.63 3.71
C TRP A 9 7.92 -14.84 3.32
N GLN A 10 7.15 -14.74 2.23
CA GLN A 10 6.36 -15.83 1.71
C GLN A 10 7.05 -16.50 0.51
N PRO A 11 6.87 -17.81 0.30
CA PRO A 11 7.40 -18.49 -0.88
C PRO A 11 6.60 -18.10 -2.13
N VAL A 12 7.26 -17.96 -3.27
CA VAL A 12 6.63 -17.59 -4.56
C VAL A 12 5.54 -18.58 -4.99
N SER A 13 5.66 -19.85 -4.58
CA SER A 13 4.63 -20.88 -4.81
C SER A 13 3.25 -20.51 -4.24
N ARG A 14 3.19 -19.55 -3.29
CA ARG A 14 1.96 -19.08 -2.68
C ARG A 14 0.98 -18.51 -3.70
N ILE A 15 1.45 -17.81 -4.72
CA ILE A 15 0.62 -17.30 -5.83
C ILE A 15 -0.20 -18.42 -6.47
N LYS A 16 0.42 -19.57 -6.72
CA LYS A 16 -0.28 -20.72 -7.31
C LYS A 16 -1.40 -21.27 -6.41
N GLU A 17 -1.19 -21.25 -5.11
CA GLU A 17 -2.20 -21.71 -4.14
C GLU A 17 -3.39 -20.74 -4.04
N LEU A 18 -3.15 -19.45 -4.23
CA LEU A 18 -4.15 -18.39 -4.23
C LEU A 18 -4.94 -18.33 -5.55
N ALA A 19 -4.39 -18.86 -6.63
CA ALA A 19 -5.01 -18.80 -7.96
C ALA A 19 -6.41 -19.40 -7.96
N GLY A 20 -7.40 -18.60 -8.36
CA GLY A 20 -8.82 -18.94 -8.35
C GLY A 20 -9.52 -18.92 -6.98
N ASN A 21 -8.78 -18.56 -5.91
CA ASN A 21 -9.30 -18.52 -4.54
C ASN A 21 -9.11 -17.16 -3.84
N CYS A 22 -8.60 -16.14 -4.55
CA CYS A 22 -8.46 -14.78 -4.05
C CYS A 22 -9.10 -13.76 -5.00
N GLU A 23 -9.34 -12.56 -4.50
CA GLU A 23 -9.74 -11.40 -5.30
C GLU A 23 -8.55 -10.68 -5.90
N GLY A 24 -7.36 -10.85 -5.32
CA GLY A 24 -6.13 -10.29 -5.80
C GLY A 24 -4.98 -10.39 -4.80
N VAL A 25 -3.85 -9.83 -5.19
CA VAL A 25 -2.65 -9.76 -4.33
C VAL A 25 -2.07 -8.35 -4.34
N ILE A 26 -1.51 -7.93 -3.19
CA ILE A 26 -0.73 -6.71 -3.08
C ILE A 26 0.71 -7.13 -2.80
N LEU A 27 1.61 -6.84 -3.74
CA LEU A 27 2.99 -7.28 -3.69
C LEU A 27 3.89 -6.19 -3.09
N LYS A 28 4.76 -6.57 -2.17
CA LYS A 28 5.81 -5.66 -1.72
C LYS A 28 6.68 -5.27 -2.90
N LEU A 29 6.66 -3.97 -3.25
CA LEU A 29 7.55 -3.44 -4.27
C LEU A 29 8.97 -3.34 -3.73
N GLY A 30 9.12 -2.83 -2.52
CA GLY A 30 10.40 -2.67 -1.89
C GLY A 30 10.39 -1.84 -0.62
N GLU A 31 11.59 -1.51 -0.16
CA GLU A 31 11.87 -0.61 0.95
C GLU A 31 13.32 -0.09 0.86
N PRO A 32 13.67 1.03 1.50
CA PRO A 32 15.07 1.44 1.60
C PRO A 32 15.87 0.45 2.45
N ASN A 33 17.13 0.23 2.08
CA ASN A 33 18.09 -0.49 2.91
C ASN A 33 18.54 0.34 4.14
N ASP A 34 19.51 -0.15 4.91
CA ASP A 34 20.03 0.55 6.10
C ASP A 34 20.83 1.83 5.76
N GLU A 35 21.26 2.00 4.52
CA GLU A 35 21.92 3.19 3.99
C GLU A 35 20.91 4.16 3.34
N TYR A 36 19.62 3.85 3.42
CA TYR A 36 18.49 4.59 2.82
C TYR A 36 18.50 4.60 1.29
N ASP A 37 19.12 3.61 0.65
CA ASP A 37 18.99 3.38 -0.78
C ASP A 37 17.76 2.50 -1.07
N ASP A 38 16.92 2.91 -2.01
CA ASP A 38 15.72 2.21 -2.38
C ASP A 38 16.03 0.86 -3.02
N GLN A 39 15.43 -0.21 -2.51
CA GLN A 39 15.66 -1.59 -2.97
C GLN A 39 14.34 -2.26 -3.35
N LEU A 40 14.38 -2.99 -4.45
CA LEU A 40 13.28 -3.87 -4.84
C LEU A 40 13.20 -5.05 -3.86
N ASP A 41 11.98 -5.48 -3.51
CA ASP A 41 11.80 -6.72 -2.74
C ASP A 41 12.38 -7.91 -3.52
N PRO A 42 13.17 -8.78 -2.89
CA PRO A 42 13.86 -9.89 -3.58
C PRO A 42 12.95 -10.83 -4.36
N HIS A 43 11.68 -10.97 -3.97
CA HIS A 43 10.72 -11.84 -4.64
C HIS A 43 9.73 -11.08 -5.55
N PHE A 44 9.82 -9.75 -5.65
CA PHE A 44 8.84 -8.95 -6.38
C PHE A 44 8.67 -9.39 -7.84
N GLU A 45 9.76 -9.54 -8.60
CA GLU A 45 9.68 -9.88 -10.02
C GLU A 45 9.11 -11.29 -10.24
N GLU A 46 9.44 -12.24 -9.35
CA GLU A 46 8.91 -13.60 -9.42
C GLU A 46 7.42 -13.64 -9.06
N PHE A 47 7.00 -12.94 -7.99
CA PHE A 47 5.59 -12.79 -7.62
C PHE A 47 4.78 -12.14 -8.74
N LEU A 48 5.28 -11.04 -9.31
CA LEU A 48 4.63 -10.35 -10.42
C LEU A 48 4.42 -11.26 -11.64
N SER A 49 5.47 -12.01 -12.01
CA SER A 49 5.43 -12.97 -13.11
C SER A 49 4.39 -14.07 -12.88
N GLU A 50 4.39 -14.67 -11.68
CA GLU A 50 3.42 -15.73 -11.36
C GLU A 50 1.98 -15.18 -11.23
N ALA A 51 1.76 -14.01 -10.62
CA ALA A 51 0.43 -13.41 -10.52
C ALA A 51 -0.18 -13.14 -11.92
N ARG A 52 0.62 -12.59 -12.84
CA ARG A 52 0.20 -12.38 -14.24
C ARG A 52 -0.14 -13.67 -14.97
N LYS A 53 0.64 -14.73 -14.76
CA LYS A 53 0.38 -16.05 -15.36
C LYS A 53 -0.97 -16.64 -14.98
N TYR A 54 -1.45 -16.35 -13.77
CA TYR A 54 -2.75 -16.79 -13.29
C TYR A 54 -3.85 -15.73 -13.42
N ASN A 55 -3.58 -14.59 -14.05
CA ASN A 55 -4.50 -13.45 -14.20
C ASN A 55 -5.08 -12.98 -12.85
N ILE A 56 -4.25 -12.94 -11.81
CA ILE A 56 -4.64 -12.42 -10.50
C ILE A 56 -4.50 -10.89 -10.52
N PRO A 57 -5.53 -10.12 -10.12
CA PRO A 57 -5.42 -8.67 -9.96
C PRO A 57 -4.29 -8.29 -9.00
N ILE A 58 -3.53 -7.23 -9.33
CA ILE A 58 -2.31 -6.86 -8.62
C ILE A 58 -2.39 -5.43 -8.10
N GLY A 59 -2.01 -5.24 -6.83
CA GLY A 59 -1.57 -3.98 -6.24
C GLY A 59 -0.10 -4.07 -5.84
N ILE A 60 0.47 -2.93 -5.46
CA ILE A 60 1.83 -2.87 -4.92
C ILE A 60 1.86 -2.06 -3.63
N TYR A 61 2.79 -2.36 -2.72
CA TYR A 61 3.09 -1.50 -1.60
C TYR A 61 4.60 -1.26 -1.44
N TYR A 62 4.94 -0.07 -0.99
CA TYR A 62 6.30 0.33 -0.69
C TYR A 62 6.41 0.72 0.79
N MET A 63 7.28 0.03 1.54
CA MET A 63 7.50 0.32 2.96
C MET A 63 8.45 1.50 3.10
N SER A 64 7.89 2.65 3.44
CA SER A 64 8.66 3.89 3.59
C SER A 64 9.54 3.89 4.84
N ARG A 65 10.72 4.50 4.70
CA ARG A 65 11.63 4.87 5.79
C ARG A 65 11.99 6.36 5.73
N ALA A 66 11.16 7.17 5.06
CA ALA A 66 11.42 8.58 4.84
C ALA A 66 11.54 9.36 6.15
N ARG A 67 12.62 10.10 6.30
CA ARG A 67 12.94 10.95 7.46
C ARG A 67 12.54 12.41 7.22
N ASP A 68 12.40 12.79 5.96
CA ASP A 68 12.03 14.13 5.50
C ASP A 68 11.42 14.07 4.09
N MET A 69 11.05 15.24 3.56
CA MET A 69 10.48 15.36 2.23
C MET A 69 11.41 14.91 1.10
N ASN A 70 12.73 15.04 1.26
CA ASN A 70 13.67 14.58 0.23
C ASN A 70 13.67 13.05 0.13
N ASP A 71 13.59 12.37 1.27
CA ASP A 71 13.46 10.91 1.31
C ASP A 71 12.14 10.48 0.65
N PHE A 72 11.00 11.12 0.98
CA PHE A 72 9.71 10.84 0.34
C PHE A 72 9.75 11.04 -1.17
N MET A 73 10.39 12.09 -1.65
CA MET A 73 10.51 12.34 -3.10
C MET A 73 11.45 11.34 -3.79
N ARG A 74 12.49 10.86 -3.11
CA ARG A 74 13.34 9.79 -3.62
C ARG A 74 12.55 8.48 -3.75
N GLU A 75 11.80 8.09 -2.69
CA GLU A 75 10.93 6.91 -2.70
C GLU A 75 9.84 7.02 -3.77
N ALA A 76 9.22 8.20 -3.94
CA ALA A 76 8.24 8.44 -5.02
C ALA A 76 8.83 8.20 -6.41
N ASN A 77 10.05 8.71 -6.67
CA ASN A 77 10.73 8.48 -7.95
C ASN A 77 11.04 7.00 -8.17
N PHE A 78 11.49 6.28 -7.14
CA PHE A 78 11.73 4.84 -7.24
C PHE A 78 10.44 4.07 -7.57
N ILE A 79 9.34 4.37 -6.89
CA ILE A 79 8.03 3.76 -7.16
C ILE A 79 7.60 4.07 -8.60
N ASN A 80 7.73 5.33 -9.03
CA ASN A 80 7.38 5.75 -10.38
C ASN A 80 8.19 4.99 -11.45
N ASP A 81 9.50 4.88 -11.27
CA ASP A 81 10.36 4.13 -12.20
C ASP A 81 9.98 2.65 -12.27
N CYS A 82 9.61 2.05 -11.12
CA CYS A 82 9.10 0.69 -11.07
C CYS A 82 7.75 0.53 -11.78
N VAL A 83 6.82 1.48 -11.61
CA VAL A 83 5.52 1.44 -12.31
C VAL A 83 5.74 1.57 -13.82
N TYR A 84 6.63 2.45 -14.27
CA TYR A 84 6.98 2.51 -15.69
C TYR A 84 7.63 1.21 -16.19
N LYS A 85 8.57 0.65 -15.43
CA LYS A 85 9.28 -0.57 -15.84
C LYS A 85 8.39 -1.81 -15.88
N TYR A 86 7.55 -1.99 -14.87
CA TYR A 86 6.82 -3.24 -14.67
C TYR A 86 5.34 -3.17 -15.09
N PHE A 87 4.74 -2.00 -15.14
CA PHE A 87 3.32 -1.79 -15.45
C PHE A 87 3.11 -0.85 -16.64
N GLU A 88 4.18 -0.55 -17.41
CA GLU A 88 4.11 0.29 -18.62
C GLU A 88 3.55 1.70 -18.33
N GLY A 89 3.76 2.21 -17.13
CA GLY A 89 3.24 3.50 -16.68
C GLY A 89 1.75 3.50 -16.35
N VAL A 90 1.11 2.33 -16.31
CA VAL A 90 -0.28 2.16 -15.88
C VAL A 90 -0.30 1.75 -14.42
N GLU A 91 -1.10 2.43 -13.62
CA GLU A 91 -1.25 2.11 -12.22
C GLU A 91 -1.79 0.69 -12.00
N PRO A 92 -1.27 -0.07 -10.99
CA PRO A 92 -1.77 -1.38 -10.65
C PRO A 92 -3.27 -1.39 -10.31
N GLU A 93 -3.98 -2.47 -10.66
CA GLU A 93 -5.45 -2.58 -10.51
C GLU A 93 -5.93 -2.38 -9.07
N LEU A 94 -5.19 -2.93 -8.11
CA LEU A 94 -5.47 -2.82 -6.67
C LEU A 94 -4.67 -1.69 -5.99
N GLY A 95 -4.19 -0.72 -6.78
CA GLY A 95 -3.55 0.50 -6.32
C GLY A 95 -2.10 0.37 -5.92
N THR A 96 -1.56 1.53 -5.52
CA THR A 96 -0.20 1.71 -5.01
C THR A 96 -0.27 2.25 -3.59
N TRP A 97 0.36 1.57 -2.65
CA TRP A 97 0.21 1.84 -1.23
C TRP A 97 1.53 2.27 -0.61
N ILE A 98 1.52 3.41 0.08
CA ILE A 98 2.64 3.90 0.88
C ILE A 98 2.46 3.36 2.30
N ASP A 99 3.34 2.44 2.69
CA ASP A 99 3.32 1.79 4.00
C ASP A 99 4.13 2.62 5.01
N LEU A 100 3.44 3.12 6.03
CA LEU A 100 3.96 4.06 7.03
C LEU A 100 4.08 3.42 8.43
N GLU A 101 4.45 2.16 8.52
CA GLU A 101 4.53 1.47 9.82
C GLU A 101 5.89 1.60 10.53
N ARG A 102 6.92 2.11 9.85
CA ARG A 102 8.26 2.28 10.43
C ARG A 102 8.30 3.49 11.38
N LYS A 103 9.03 3.35 12.49
CA LYS A 103 9.16 4.42 13.50
C LYS A 103 9.78 5.70 12.96
N GLU A 104 10.67 5.58 11.98
CA GLU A 104 11.33 6.70 11.33
C GLU A 104 10.36 7.66 10.65
N VAL A 105 9.24 7.15 10.16
CA VAL A 105 8.22 7.96 9.48
C VAL A 105 7.20 8.57 10.44
N MET A 106 7.00 8.01 11.63
CA MET A 106 5.99 8.45 12.60
C MET A 106 6.43 9.73 13.32
N ARG A 107 6.03 10.88 12.80
CA ARG A 107 6.35 12.21 13.32
C ARG A 107 5.24 13.22 12.99
N ASP A 108 5.23 14.36 13.68
CA ASP A 108 4.14 15.35 13.62
C ASP A 108 3.90 15.95 12.22
N ASP A 109 4.91 15.98 11.36
CA ASP A 109 4.81 16.54 10.00
C ASP A 109 4.58 15.49 8.89
N ILE A 110 4.37 14.22 9.27
CA ILE A 110 4.23 13.13 8.29
C ILE A 110 3.05 13.35 7.34
N GLN A 111 1.91 13.80 7.84
CA GLN A 111 0.73 14.02 7.01
C GLN A 111 1.02 14.93 5.83
N SER A 112 1.57 16.12 6.09
CA SER A 112 1.85 17.07 5.01
C SER A 112 2.82 16.50 3.98
N GLN A 113 3.86 15.81 4.42
CA GLN A 113 4.90 15.28 3.52
C GLN A 113 4.40 14.10 2.67
N VAL A 114 3.62 13.17 3.25
CA VAL A 114 3.06 12.06 2.48
C VAL A 114 1.95 12.53 1.52
N LEU A 115 1.15 13.52 1.90
CA LEU A 115 0.15 14.11 1.00
C LEU A 115 0.81 14.82 -0.19
N ASP A 116 1.91 15.56 0.03
CA ASP A 116 2.71 16.17 -1.04
C ASP A 116 3.33 15.10 -1.97
N MET A 117 3.84 14.00 -1.40
CA MET A 117 4.32 12.84 -2.17
C MET A 117 3.22 12.26 -3.05
N ILE A 118 2.05 11.94 -2.46
CA ILE A 118 0.92 11.36 -3.18
C ILE A 118 0.44 12.31 -4.27
N GLY A 119 0.25 13.59 -3.97
CA GLY A 119 -0.18 14.59 -4.95
C GLY A 119 0.80 14.71 -6.13
N THR A 120 2.10 14.60 -5.86
CA THR A 120 3.13 14.57 -6.91
C THR A 120 2.99 13.32 -7.78
N MET A 121 2.87 12.13 -7.19
CA MET A 121 2.69 10.87 -7.91
C MET A 121 1.38 10.85 -8.72
N GLN A 122 0.29 11.37 -8.16
CA GLN A 122 -0.98 11.53 -8.87
C GLN A 122 -0.82 12.39 -10.14
N SER A 123 -0.05 13.48 -10.06
CA SER A 123 0.23 14.34 -11.22
C SER A 123 0.98 13.62 -12.34
N TRP A 124 1.83 12.65 -12.02
CA TRP A 124 2.53 11.82 -12.99
C TRP A 124 1.63 10.78 -13.65
N TRP A 125 0.58 10.31 -12.96
CA TRP A 125 -0.29 9.20 -13.39
C TRP A 125 -1.73 9.66 -13.71
N ASN A 126 -1.86 10.80 -14.42
CA ASN A 126 -3.14 11.35 -14.87
C ASN A 126 -4.20 11.56 -13.78
N ASN A 127 -3.74 12.05 -12.62
CA ASN A 127 -4.56 12.25 -11.41
C ASN A 127 -5.20 10.95 -10.89
N SER A 128 -4.43 9.87 -10.89
CA SER A 128 -4.87 8.61 -10.32
C SER A 128 -5.42 8.76 -8.91
N ASN A 129 -6.54 8.11 -8.64
CA ASN A 129 -7.18 8.06 -7.33
C ASN A 129 -6.90 6.75 -6.57
N LYS A 130 -5.90 5.96 -7.01
CA LYS A 130 -5.54 4.66 -6.42
C LYS A 130 -4.20 4.64 -5.71
N ILE A 131 -3.65 5.81 -5.38
CA ILE A 131 -2.47 5.93 -4.52
C ILE A 131 -2.94 6.21 -3.11
N GLY A 132 -2.65 5.32 -2.18
CA GLY A 132 -3.16 5.41 -0.82
C GLY A 132 -2.12 5.14 0.25
N ILE A 133 -2.58 5.18 1.50
CA ILE A 133 -1.76 5.02 2.69
C ILE A 133 -2.14 3.71 3.38
N TYR A 134 -1.14 2.89 3.72
CA TYR A 134 -1.28 1.77 4.63
C TYR A 134 -0.72 2.10 6.01
N GLY A 135 -1.44 1.68 7.03
CA GLY A 135 -0.94 1.73 8.40
C GLY A 135 -1.96 1.33 9.46
N SER A 136 -1.50 1.33 10.70
CA SER A 136 -2.33 1.01 11.87
C SER A 136 -3.38 2.08 12.14
N SER A 137 -4.62 1.64 12.41
CA SER A 137 -5.73 2.54 12.76
C SER A 137 -5.40 3.47 13.92
N LEU A 138 -4.89 2.92 15.03
CA LEU A 138 -4.67 3.67 16.27
C LEU A 138 -3.27 4.27 16.38
N ASN A 139 -2.24 3.59 15.87
CA ASN A 139 -0.86 4.04 16.03
C ASN A 139 -0.39 4.98 14.94
N LEU A 140 -1.08 5.03 13.79
CA LEU A 140 -0.77 5.95 12.70
C LEU A 140 -1.90 6.95 12.47
N PHE A 141 -3.05 6.47 11.98
CA PHE A 141 -4.11 7.37 11.52
C PHE A 141 -4.63 8.26 12.65
N GLU A 142 -4.98 7.71 13.79
CA GLU A 142 -5.52 8.45 14.93
C GLU A 142 -4.51 9.42 15.57
N GLN A 143 -3.21 9.13 15.48
CA GLN A 143 -2.19 9.94 16.15
C GLN A 143 -1.59 11.04 15.27
N TYR A 144 -1.49 10.80 13.96
CA TYR A 144 -0.68 11.64 13.07
C TYR A 144 -1.45 12.24 11.90
N PHE A 145 -2.74 11.86 11.72
CA PHE A 145 -3.53 12.33 10.58
C PHE A 145 -4.78 13.07 11.03
N ASP A 146 -5.05 14.20 10.39
CA ASP A 146 -6.37 14.80 10.38
C ASP A 146 -7.24 14.03 9.38
N MET A 147 -8.23 13.30 9.90
CA MET A 147 -9.09 12.44 9.11
C MET A 147 -10.00 13.23 8.14
N ASP A 148 -10.31 14.48 8.43
CA ASP A 148 -11.06 15.36 7.52
C ASP A 148 -10.21 15.83 6.34
N ASP A 149 -8.91 16.02 6.53
CA ASP A 149 -7.97 16.31 5.43
C ASP A 149 -7.87 15.10 4.48
N LEU A 150 -7.81 13.86 5.01
CA LEU A 150 -7.80 12.66 4.17
C LEU A 150 -9.08 12.53 3.32
N VAL A 151 -10.23 12.95 3.86
CA VAL A 151 -11.49 13.06 3.08
C VAL A 151 -11.39 14.14 2.03
N TYR A 152 -10.87 15.33 2.39
CA TYR A 152 -10.76 16.46 1.47
C TYR A 152 -9.88 16.16 0.25
N TYR A 153 -8.76 15.44 0.44
CA TYR A 153 -7.87 15.04 -0.62
C TYR A 153 -8.23 13.69 -1.28
N ASP A 154 -9.35 13.07 -0.86
CA ASP A 154 -9.84 11.76 -1.34
C ASP A 154 -8.77 10.65 -1.29
N ILE A 155 -8.04 10.56 -0.19
CA ILE A 155 -6.95 9.60 -0.02
C ILE A 155 -7.50 8.22 0.32
N PRO A 156 -7.22 7.18 -0.51
CA PRO A 156 -7.55 5.79 -0.18
C PRO A 156 -6.78 5.30 1.04
N LEU A 157 -7.45 4.56 1.92
CA LEU A 157 -6.85 3.99 3.12
C LEU A 157 -6.84 2.47 3.07
N TRP A 158 -5.71 1.90 3.42
CA TRP A 158 -5.54 0.50 3.76
C TRP A 158 -5.24 0.40 5.25
N VAL A 159 -6.23 -0.01 6.02
CA VAL A 159 -6.20 0.05 7.49
C VAL A 159 -5.81 -1.30 8.06
N ALA A 160 -4.78 -1.33 8.91
CA ALA A 160 -4.40 -2.51 9.69
C ALA A 160 -5.03 -2.47 11.08
N GLN A 161 -5.89 -3.45 11.39
CA GLN A 161 -6.49 -3.62 12.71
C GLN A 161 -6.99 -5.07 12.90
N TYR A 162 -6.54 -5.74 13.96
CA TYR A 162 -6.63 -7.20 14.12
C TYR A 162 -7.60 -7.68 15.21
N ASN A 163 -8.40 -6.80 15.79
CA ASN A 163 -9.31 -7.13 16.89
C ASN A 163 -10.76 -7.47 16.45
N GLY A 164 -10.99 -7.64 15.14
CA GLY A 164 -12.30 -7.91 14.57
C GLY A 164 -13.18 -6.68 14.34
N GLU A 165 -12.64 -5.46 14.56
CA GLU A 165 -13.31 -4.17 14.35
C GLU A 165 -12.47 -3.33 13.39
N ASN A 166 -13.10 -2.42 12.64
CA ASN A 166 -12.40 -1.40 11.88
C ASN A 166 -12.74 -0.02 12.45
N TYR A 167 -11.91 0.44 13.39
CA TYR A 167 -12.12 1.70 14.11
C TYR A 167 -12.27 2.91 13.19
N ILE A 168 -11.50 2.94 12.09
CA ILE A 168 -11.58 4.05 11.12
C ILE A 168 -12.95 4.06 10.42
N MET A 169 -13.45 2.93 9.97
CA MET A 169 -14.77 2.86 9.33
C MET A 169 -15.90 3.24 10.30
N ASP A 170 -15.78 2.84 11.56
CA ASP A 170 -16.81 3.08 12.58
C ASP A 170 -16.84 4.54 13.05
N ASN A 171 -15.69 5.18 13.21
CA ASN A 171 -15.58 6.52 13.79
C ASN A 171 -15.40 7.62 12.73
N TYR A 172 -14.89 7.29 11.54
CA TYR A 172 -14.65 8.21 10.44
C TYR A 172 -15.29 7.70 9.13
N PRO A 173 -16.63 7.56 9.07
CA PRO A 173 -17.31 6.88 7.96
C PRO A 173 -17.24 7.61 6.61
N ARG A 174 -16.72 8.83 6.58
CA ARG A 174 -16.47 9.58 5.33
C ARG A 174 -15.12 9.25 4.69
N ASN A 175 -14.21 8.63 5.46
CA ASN A 175 -12.90 8.25 4.93
C ASN A 175 -13.02 7.06 4.00
N ARG A 176 -12.22 7.09 2.95
CA ARG A 176 -12.23 6.10 1.88
C ARG A 176 -11.38 4.88 2.26
N VAL A 177 -11.92 4.00 3.11
CA VAL A 177 -11.27 2.73 3.42
C VAL A 177 -11.50 1.76 2.26
N VAL A 178 -10.44 1.44 1.55
CA VAL A 178 -10.43 0.54 0.38
C VAL A 178 -10.06 -0.89 0.79
N LEU A 179 -9.16 -1.00 1.76
CA LEU A 179 -8.68 -2.27 2.28
C LEU A 179 -8.66 -2.27 3.81
N TRP A 180 -9.00 -3.41 4.39
CA TRP A 180 -8.83 -3.68 5.82
C TRP A 180 -8.04 -4.97 6.02
N GLN A 181 -6.81 -4.85 6.52
CA GLN A 181 -6.01 -5.98 6.97
C GLN A 181 -6.51 -6.40 8.36
N PHE A 182 -7.27 -7.49 8.40
CA PHE A 182 -7.97 -7.93 9.61
C PHE A 182 -7.26 -9.06 10.35
N THR A 183 -6.28 -9.72 9.73
CA THR A 183 -5.48 -10.76 10.35
C THR A 183 -4.05 -10.75 9.87
N THR A 184 -3.14 -11.00 10.82
CA THR A 184 -1.76 -11.40 10.56
C THR A 184 -1.63 -12.84 11.01
N ASN A 185 -1.68 -13.77 10.10
CA ASN A 185 -1.34 -15.15 10.43
C ASN A 185 0.19 -15.29 10.45
N ASN A 186 0.76 -15.29 11.65
CA ASN A 186 2.19 -15.29 11.97
C ASN A 186 3.09 -16.29 11.21
N ASN A 187 2.55 -17.07 10.29
CA ASN A 187 3.30 -18.07 9.54
C ASN A 187 2.92 -18.24 8.06
N THR A 188 1.88 -17.57 7.51
CA THR A 188 1.48 -17.88 6.14
C THR A 188 1.09 -16.70 5.28
N GLN A 189 0.30 -15.74 5.78
CA GLN A 189 -0.15 -14.59 4.96
C GLN A 189 -1.00 -13.61 5.75
N ASP A 190 -0.99 -12.39 5.32
CA ASP A 190 -1.89 -11.36 5.79
C ASP A 190 -3.11 -11.29 4.86
N GLU A 191 -4.32 -11.25 5.45
CA GLU A 191 -5.58 -11.26 4.72
C GLU A 191 -6.29 -9.91 4.86
N ASN A 192 -6.87 -9.47 3.74
CA ASN A 192 -7.54 -8.20 3.64
C ASN A 192 -8.96 -8.33 3.10
N HIS A 193 -9.89 -7.60 3.69
CA HIS A 193 -11.15 -7.28 3.05
C HIS A 193 -10.95 -6.15 2.05
N TYR A 194 -11.43 -6.35 0.82
CA TYR A 194 -11.38 -5.35 -0.24
C TYR A 194 -12.76 -4.76 -0.46
N TYR A 195 -12.89 -3.44 -0.30
CA TYR A 195 -14.14 -2.70 -0.46
C TYR A 195 -14.23 -1.99 -1.82
N GLY A 196 -13.14 -1.99 -2.60
CA GLY A 196 -13.05 -1.30 -3.88
C GLY A 196 -12.72 0.19 -3.75
N PHE A 197 -12.30 0.78 -4.88
CA PHE A 197 -12.01 2.22 -4.95
C PHE A 197 -13.27 3.09 -5.10
N GLY A 198 -14.44 2.49 -5.20
CA GLY A 198 -15.69 3.14 -5.59
C GLY A 198 -15.85 3.17 -7.11
N ASP A 199 -17.06 3.27 -7.57
CA ASP A 199 -17.33 3.51 -9.00
C ASP A 199 -17.04 4.99 -9.31
N ASP A 200 -16.28 5.26 -10.38
CA ASP A 200 -16.10 6.59 -10.96
C ASP A 200 -17.40 7.12 -11.56
#